data_7cdacce8b9e4f22aae883b952364c3c9
#
_entry.id   7cdacce8b9e4f22aae883b952364c3c9
#
_cell.length_a   1.000
_cell.length_b   1.000
_cell.length_c   1.000
_cell.angle_alpha   90.00
_cell.angle_beta   90.00
_cell.angle_gamma   90.00
#
_symmetry.space_group_name_H-M   'P 1'
#
loop_
_entity.id
_entity.type
_entity.pdbx_description
1 polymer ?
#
loop_
_entity_poly.entity_id
_entity_poly.type
_entity_poly.pdbx_seq_one_letter_code
_entity_poly.pdbx_strand_id
1 'polypeptide(L)'
;MRQLKINKSITAREGEAFEKYLQEIGRENLITVEEEVELTQRIRKGDRAALDKLVLANLRFVVSVAKQYQNQGLTLPDLISEGNIGLIKAAEKFDETRGFKFISYAVWWIRQTILQALA
;
A
#
# COMPACT_ATOMS: atom_id res chain seq x y z
N MET A 1 23.92 -10.28 16.58
CA MET A 1 24.04 -9.12 17.48
C MET A 1 24.66 -7.94 16.79
N ARG A 2 25.84 -8.08 16.18
CA ARG A 2 26.47 -7.00 15.41
C ARG A 2 25.62 -6.56 14.22
N GLN A 3 25.01 -7.48 13.53
CA GLN A 3 24.12 -7.17 12.40
C GLN A 3 22.92 -6.32 12.84
N LEU A 4 22.38 -6.58 14.03
CA LEU A 4 21.27 -5.83 14.59
C LEU A 4 21.62 -4.37 14.86
N LYS A 5 22.86 -4.08 15.32
CA LYS A 5 23.32 -2.71 15.56
C LYS A 5 23.53 -1.91 14.27
N ILE A 6 24.10 -2.56 13.26
CA ILE A 6 24.31 -1.96 11.93
C ILE A 6 22.97 -1.72 11.26
N ASN A 7 22.06 -2.68 11.33
CA ASN A 7 20.72 -2.57 10.77
C ASN A 7 19.90 -1.47 11.45
N LYS A 8 20.06 -1.29 12.76
CA LYS A 8 19.38 -0.21 13.49
C LYS A 8 19.83 1.17 13.01
N SER A 9 21.13 1.35 12.76
CA SER A 9 21.68 2.61 12.30
C SER A 9 21.20 2.94 10.87
N ILE A 10 21.24 1.96 9.98
CA ILE A 10 20.76 2.08 8.61
C ILE A 10 19.25 2.29 8.58
N THR A 11 18.50 1.53 9.38
CA THR A 11 17.05 1.61 9.49
C THR A 11 16.58 2.97 9.99
N ALA A 12 17.33 3.62 10.90
CA ALA A 12 16.98 4.93 11.39
C ALA A 12 17.04 5.99 10.29
N ARG A 13 18.06 5.94 9.42
CA ARG A 13 18.18 6.85 8.28
C ARG A 13 17.11 6.59 7.24
N GLU A 14 16.87 5.33 6.91
CA GLU A 14 15.83 4.93 5.99
C GLU A 14 14.46 5.28 6.55
N GLY A 15 14.28 5.16 7.87
CA GLY A 15 13.03 5.51 8.56
C GLY A 15 12.69 6.98 8.44
N GLU A 16 13.66 7.87 8.60
CA GLU A 16 13.44 9.32 8.47
C GLU A 16 13.07 9.71 7.04
N ALA A 17 13.83 9.20 6.06
CA ALA A 17 13.54 9.43 4.65
C ALA A 17 12.20 8.85 4.24
N PHE A 18 11.86 7.68 4.78
CA PHE A 18 10.62 6.99 4.51
C PHE A 18 9.42 7.73 5.11
N GLU A 19 9.53 8.22 6.35
CA GLU A 19 8.46 9.01 6.98
C GLU A 19 8.18 10.29 6.20
N LYS A 20 9.23 10.95 5.70
CA LYS A 20 9.12 12.13 4.88
C LYS A 20 8.39 11.83 3.57
N TYR A 21 8.74 10.72 2.94
CA TYR A 21 8.10 10.21 1.72
C TYR A 21 6.60 9.96 1.95
N LEU A 22 6.25 9.33 3.06
CA LEU A 22 4.86 9.05 3.41
C LEU A 22 4.05 10.32 3.64
N GLN A 23 4.65 11.33 4.28
CA GLN A 23 4.01 12.61 4.49
C GLN A 23 3.71 13.33 3.18
N GLU A 24 4.63 13.28 2.24
CA GLU A 24 4.44 13.87 0.92
C GLU A 24 3.30 13.18 0.15
N ILE A 25 3.28 11.85 0.16
CA ILE A 25 2.22 11.07 -0.48
C ILE A 25 0.86 11.39 0.13
N GLY A 26 0.78 11.49 1.45
CA GLY A 26 -0.46 11.75 2.17
C GLY A 26 -1.07 13.12 1.85
N ARG A 27 -0.25 14.08 1.41
CA ARG A 27 -0.72 15.43 1.09
C ARG A 27 -1.31 15.55 -0.32
N GLU A 28 -0.78 14.80 -1.28
CA GLU A 28 -1.00 15.07 -2.70
C GLU A 28 -1.91 14.07 -3.41
N ASN A 29 -2.20 12.93 -2.79
CA ASN A 29 -2.83 11.82 -3.50
C ASN A 29 -4.23 11.45 -2.99
N LEU A 30 -4.96 12.44 -2.47
CA LEU A 30 -6.37 12.24 -2.11
C LEU A 30 -7.23 12.31 -3.37
N ILE A 31 -8.09 11.30 -3.55
CA ILE A 31 -9.01 11.25 -4.67
C ILE A 31 -10.45 11.17 -4.16
N THR A 32 -11.39 11.68 -4.96
CA THR A 32 -12.81 11.58 -4.67
C THR A 32 -13.34 10.20 -5.04
N VAL A 33 -14.55 9.89 -4.59
CA VAL A 33 -15.23 8.62 -4.95
C VAL A 33 -15.45 8.56 -6.46
N GLU A 34 -15.79 9.66 -7.07
CA GLU A 34 -16.03 9.75 -8.52
C GLU A 34 -14.75 9.49 -9.30
N GLU A 35 -13.62 10.05 -8.85
CA GLU A 35 -12.31 9.79 -9.45
C GLU A 35 -11.91 8.32 -9.30
N GLU A 36 -12.20 7.73 -8.15
CA GLU A 36 -11.92 6.31 -7.89
C GLU A 36 -12.67 5.41 -8.87
N VAL A 37 -13.94 5.69 -9.10
CA VAL A 37 -14.76 4.93 -10.07
C VAL A 37 -14.18 5.09 -11.48
N GLU A 38 -13.86 6.31 -11.87
CA GLU A 38 -13.26 6.59 -13.18
C GLU A 38 -11.94 5.83 -13.38
N LEU A 39 -11.05 5.89 -12.36
CA LEU A 39 -9.78 5.18 -12.43
C LEU A 39 -9.97 3.68 -12.55
N THR A 40 -10.90 3.12 -11.80
CA THR A 40 -11.19 1.69 -11.83
C THR A 40 -11.67 1.25 -13.22
N GLN A 41 -12.53 2.04 -13.85
CA GLN A 41 -13.00 1.78 -15.21
C GLN A 41 -11.85 1.81 -16.22
N ARG A 42 -10.95 2.78 -16.08
CA ARG A 42 -9.77 2.90 -16.95
C ARG A 42 -8.78 1.74 -16.74
N ILE A 43 -8.60 1.30 -15.51
CA ILE A 43 -7.74 0.14 -15.19
C ILE A 43 -8.26 -1.11 -15.90
N ARG A 44 -9.57 -1.28 -15.90
CA ARG A 44 -10.21 -2.43 -16.57
C ARG A 44 -9.94 -2.46 -18.06
N LYS A 45 -9.71 -1.29 -18.66
CA LYS A 45 -9.36 -1.14 -20.07
C LYS A 45 -7.86 -1.21 -20.34
N GLY A 46 -7.05 -1.47 -19.31
CA GLY A 46 -5.62 -1.61 -19.44
C GLY A 46 -4.81 -0.34 -19.24
N ASP A 47 -5.38 0.71 -18.65
CA ASP A 47 -4.69 1.98 -18.42
C ASP A 47 -3.75 1.88 -17.20
N ARG A 48 -2.45 1.77 -17.47
CA ARG A 48 -1.42 1.66 -16.43
C ARG A 48 -1.30 2.93 -15.60
N ALA A 49 -1.46 4.10 -16.21
CA ALA A 49 -1.38 5.36 -15.50
C ALA A 49 -2.51 5.48 -14.46
N ALA A 50 -3.70 4.98 -14.80
CA ALA A 50 -4.81 4.93 -13.87
C ALA A 50 -4.53 3.99 -12.69
N LEU A 51 -3.91 2.84 -12.95
CA LEU A 51 -3.50 1.89 -11.91
C LEU A 51 -2.52 2.54 -10.94
N ASP A 52 -1.48 3.18 -11.46
CA ASP A 52 -0.47 3.85 -10.64
C ASP A 52 -1.10 4.95 -9.78
N LYS A 53 -2.01 5.71 -10.34
CA LYS A 53 -2.70 6.77 -9.61
C LYS A 53 -3.57 6.23 -8.48
N LEU A 54 -4.30 5.15 -8.72
CA LEU A 54 -5.13 4.52 -7.69
C LEU A 54 -4.27 3.92 -6.58
N VAL A 55 -3.16 3.28 -6.93
CA VAL A 55 -2.22 2.72 -5.96
C VAL A 55 -1.64 3.84 -5.08
N LEU A 56 -1.15 4.91 -5.68
CA LEU A 56 -0.59 6.04 -4.92
C LEU A 56 -1.61 6.67 -3.98
N ALA A 57 -2.85 6.83 -4.43
CA ALA A 57 -3.92 7.42 -3.62
C ALA A 57 -4.25 6.57 -2.38
N ASN A 58 -3.96 5.27 -2.41
CA ASN A 58 -4.29 4.34 -1.33
C ASN A 58 -3.08 3.83 -0.57
N LEU A 59 -1.87 4.29 -0.90
CA LEU A 59 -0.63 3.82 -0.28
C LEU A 59 -0.63 4.05 1.24
N ARG A 60 -1.20 5.13 1.72
CA ARG A 60 -1.30 5.42 3.16
C ARG A 60 -2.06 4.33 3.92
N PHE A 61 -3.02 3.69 3.28
CA PHE A 61 -3.77 2.59 3.90
C PHE A 61 -2.92 1.32 3.98
N VAL A 62 -2.08 1.08 2.98
CA VAL A 62 -1.10 -0.01 3.03
C VAL A 62 -0.17 0.18 4.22
N VAL A 63 0.31 1.40 4.43
CA VAL A 63 1.18 1.73 5.56
C VAL A 63 0.46 1.47 6.89
N SER A 64 -0.79 1.92 7.01
CA SER A 64 -1.57 1.71 8.24
C SER A 64 -1.76 0.23 8.55
N VAL A 65 -2.07 -0.57 7.54
CA VAL A 65 -2.23 -2.02 7.72
C VAL A 65 -0.88 -2.65 8.06
N ALA A 66 0.19 -2.29 7.34
CA ALA A 66 1.52 -2.85 7.56
C ALA A 66 2.02 -2.60 9.00
N LYS A 67 1.71 -1.44 9.56
CA LYS A 67 2.09 -1.11 10.95
C LYS A 67 1.50 -2.09 11.98
N GLN A 68 0.37 -2.70 11.68
CA GLN A 68 -0.25 -3.70 12.56
C GLN A 68 0.56 -5.00 12.64
N TYR A 69 1.45 -5.24 11.68
CA TYR A 69 2.22 -6.48 11.58
C TYR A 69 3.71 -6.29 11.88
N GLN A 70 4.09 -5.16 12.45
CA GLN A 70 5.47 -4.89 12.84
C GLN A 70 5.94 -5.88 13.92
N ASN A 71 7.25 -6.11 13.96
CA ASN A 71 7.91 -6.95 14.97
C ASN A 71 7.57 -8.45 14.86
N GLN A 72 7.20 -8.90 13.67
CA GLN A 72 6.85 -10.31 13.42
C GLN A 72 7.78 -10.99 12.40
N GLY A 73 8.92 -10.35 12.09
CA GLY A 73 9.96 -10.96 11.25
C GLY A 73 10.32 -10.19 9.99
N LEU A 74 9.51 -9.21 9.60
CA LEU A 74 9.80 -8.34 8.45
C LEU A 74 9.89 -6.88 8.88
N THR A 75 10.71 -6.09 8.18
CA THR A 75 10.79 -4.65 8.39
C THR A 75 9.54 -3.97 7.87
N LEU A 76 9.26 -2.76 8.36
CA LEU A 76 8.11 -1.99 7.88
C LEU A 76 8.16 -1.73 6.37
N PRO A 77 9.30 -1.31 5.78
CA PRO A 77 9.38 -1.18 4.32
C PRO A 77 9.06 -2.47 3.58
N ASP A 78 9.51 -3.62 4.07
CA ASP A 78 9.20 -4.92 3.45
C ASP A 78 7.72 -5.24 3.55
N LEU A 79 7.11 -4.98 4.70
CA LEU A 79 5.67 -5.18 4.88
C LEU A 79 4.86 -4.30 3.93
N ILE A 80 5.28 -3.07 3.73
CA ILE A 80 4.61 -2.15 2.80
C ILE A 80 4.77 -2.63 1.37
N SER A 81 5.95 -3.10 0.99
CA SER A 81 6.17 -3.66 -0.35
C SER A 81 5.24 -4.85 -0.62
N GLU A 82 5.10 -5.73 0.36
CA GLU A 82 4.18 -6.87 0.25
C GLU A 82 2.71 -6.41 0.19
N GLY A 83 2.36 -5.46 1.02
CA GLY A 83 1.01 -4.88 1.02
C GLY A 83 0.66 -4.22 -0.31
N ASN A 84 1.64 -3.59 -0.95
CA ASN A 84 1.45 -2.99 -2.27
C ASN A 84 1.12 -4.02 -3.34
N ILE A 85 1.70 -5.20 -3.26
CA ILE A 85 1.35 -6.30 -4.17
C ILE A 85 -0.14 -6.62 -4.03
N GLY A 86 -0.63 -6.69 -2.80
CA GLY A 86 -2.04 -6.90 -2.53
C GLY A 86 -2.92 -5.76 -3.05
N LEU A 87 -2.47 -4.52 -2.87
CA LEU A 87 -3.19 -3.35 -3.35
C LEU A 87 -3.34 -3.36 -4.88
N ILE A 88 -2.27 -3.73 -5.59
CA ILE A 88 -2.28 -3.84 -7.05
C ILE A 88 -3.26 -4.92 -7.49
N LYS A 89 -3.23 -6.08 -6.85
CA LYS A 89 -4.19 -7.17 -7.14
C LYS A 89 -5.62 -6.73 -6.91
N ALA A 90 -5.87 -6.00 -5.83
CA ALA A 90 -7.19 -5.46 -5.55
C ALA A 90 -7.65 -4.50 -6.65
N ALA A 91 -6.76 -3.60 -7.10
CA ALA A 91 -7.07 -2.65 -8.15
C ALA A 91 -7.43 -3.33 -9.47
N GLU A 92 -6.75 -4.42 -9.78
CA GLU A 92 -7.02 -5.17 -11.01
C GLU A 92 -8.33 -5.96 -10.96
N LYS A 93 -8.78 -6.34 -9.77
CA LYS A 93 -9.96 -7.21 -9.57
C LYS A 93 -11.20 -6.49 -9.05
N PHE A 94 -11.06 -5.21 -8.70
CA PHE A 94 -12.17 -4.46 -8.11
C PHE A 94 -13.30 -4.23 -9.09
N ASP A 95 -14.53 -4.42 -8.61
CA ASP A 95 -15.76 -4.17 -9.37
C ASP A 95 -16.51 -3.01 -8.70
N GLU A 96 -16.40 -1.81 -9.29
CA GLU A 96 -17.02 -0.59 -8.79
C GLU A 96 -18.56 -0.64 -8.85
N THR A 97 -19.11 -1.55 -9.63
CA THR A 97 -20.57 -1.69 -9.76
C THR A 97 -21.22 -2.28 -8.52
N ARG A 98 -20.43 -2.86 -7.60
CA ARG A 98 -20.95 -3.49 -6.39
C ARG A 98 -21.30 -2.51 -5.27
N GLY A 99 -20.99 -1.23 -5.42
CA GLY A 99 -21.46 -0.18 -4.52
C GLY A 99 -20.66 0.05 -3.25
N PHE A 100 -19.56 -0.67 -3.00
CA PHE A 100 -18.70 -0.42 -1.85
C PHE A 100 -17.39 0.28 -2.29
N LYS A 101 -16.72 0.92 -1.34
CA LYS A 101 -15.49 1.66 -1.62
C LYS A 101 -14.34 0.69 -1.89
N PHE A 102 -13.44 1.12 -2.76
CA PHE A 102 -12.26 0.35 -3.12
C PHE A 102 -11.46 -0.10 -1.89
N ILE A 103 -11.21 0.81 -0.93
CA ILE A 103 -10.38 0.47 0.24
C ILE A 103 -10.96 -0.66 1.08
N SER A 104 -12.29 -0.77 1.17
CA SER A 104 -12.94 -1.86 1.91
C SER A 104 -12.60 -3.23 1.32
N TYR A 105 -12.49 -3.29 0.00
CA TYR A 105 -12.08 -4.49 -0.72
C TYR A 105 -10.55 -4.70 -0.64
N ALA A 106 -9.80 -3.62 -0.84
CA ALA A 106 -8.35 -3.67 -0.91
C ALA A 106 -7.68 -4.10 0.40
N VAL A 107 -8.24 -3.72 1.55
CA VAL A 107 -7.71 -4.07 2.87
C VAL A 107 -7.56 -5.59 3.02
N TRP A 108 -8.53 -6.35 2.52
CA TRP A 108 -8.45 -7.81 2.56
C TRP A 108 -7.24 -8.32 1.79
N TRP A 109 -7.02 -7.81 0.57
CA TRP A 109 -5.88 -8.20 -0.26
C TRP A 109 -4.54 -7.79 0.37
N ILE A 110 -4.48 -6.60 0.94
CA ILE A 110 -3.27 -6.11 1.61
C ILE A 110 -2.90 -7.04 2.76
N ARG A 111 -3.85 -7.39 3.60
CA ARG A 111 -3.62 -8.31 4.72
C ARG A 111 -3.16 -9.68 4.25
N GLN A 112 -3.79 -10.22 3.22
CA GLN A 112 -3.45 -11.55 2.73
C GLN A 112 -2.01 -11.63 2.22
N THR A 113 -1.56 -10.63 1.46
CA THR A 113 -0.19 -10.62 0.95
C THR A 113 0.83 -10.46 2.08
N ILE A 114 0.54 -9.63 3.07
CA ILE A 114 1.41 -9.46 4.23
C ILE A 114 1.50 -10.76 5.04
N LEU A 115 0.37 -11.39 5.32
CA LEU A 115 0.33 -12.64 6.09
C LEU A 115 1.08 -13.76 5.37
N GLN A 116 0.94 -13.86 4.06
CA GLN A 116 1.69 -14.84 3.27
C GLN A 116 3.19 -14.60 3.35
N ALA A 117 3.62 -13.34 3.34
CA ALA A 117 5.04 -12.99 3.45
C ALA A 117 5.61 -13.31 4.83
N LEU A 118 4.80 -13.22 5.88
CA LEU A 118 5.21 -13.53 7.26
C LEU A 118 5.23 -15.02 7.57
N ALA A 119 4.55 -15.82 6.78
CA ALA A 119 4.46 -17.28 7.02
C ALA A 119 5.80 -18.02 6.71
#